data_cc230ea2cefbc7e05ef8e7d4ae7c0185
#
_entry.id   cc230ea2cefbc7e05ef8e7d4ae7c0185
#
_cell.length_a   1.000
_cell.length_b   1.000
_cell.length_c   1.000
_cell.angle_alpha   90.00
_cell.angle_beta   90.00
_cell.angle_gamma   90.00
#
_symmetry.space_group_name_H-M   'P 1'
#
loop_
_entity.id
_entity.type
_entity.pdbx_description
1 polymer ?
#
loop_
_entity_poly.entity_id
_entity_poly.type
_entity_poly.pdbx_seq_one_letter_code
_entity_poly.pdbx_strand_id
1 'polypeptide(L)'
;MVPSSTVDSPAKTSINQVRNKDDYLEQMDILNKQKVDMDDPRLISLIRNYWIENPSDQPYNLNKPQVLDPSIGQAAFADNRLNFKKGGFFVECGALDGETRSNTLIFERLRSWNGLLIEADPSNYKLVKKKNRKAFTINACLSVYPYPVK
;
A
#
# COMPACT_ATOMS: atom_id res chain seq x y z
N MET A 1 8.12 22.03 -48.89
CA MET A 1 8.89 21.03 -48.14
C MET A 1 9.10 21.59 -46.77
N VAL A 2 8.44 21.02 -45.78
CA VAL A 2 8.60 21.40 -44.36
C VAL A 2 9.31 20.23 -43.67
N PRO A 3 10.39 20.43 -42.91
CA PRO A 3 11.08 19.34 -42.25
C PRO A 3 10.28 18.88 -41.02
N SER A 4 10.07 17.58 -40.92
CA SER A 4 9.47 16.91 -39.77
C SER A 4 10.44 16.92 -38.59
N SER A 5 10.05 17.59 -37.51
CA SER A 5 10.75 17.50 -36.24
C SER A 5 10.31 16.21 -35.51
N THR A 6 11.22 15.26 -35.41
CA THR A 6 11.11 14.09 -34.53
C THR A 6 11.24 14.56 -33.09
N VAL A 7 10.18 14.42 -32.32
CA VAL A 7 10.20 14.64 -30.87
C VAL A 7 10.77 13.38 -30.23
N ASP A 8 12.00 13.49 -29.75
CA ASP A 8 12.64 12.45 -28.93
C ASP A 8 11.85 12.23 -27.63
N SER A 9 11.38 11.01 -27.47
CA SER A 9 10.77 10.54 -26.25
C SER A 9 11.85 10.38 -25.16
N PRO A 10 11.68 10.93 -23.93
CA PRO A 10 12.71 10.78 -22.91
C PRO A 10 12.86 9.32 -22.53
N ALA A 11 14.07 8.82 -22.64
CA ALA A 11 14.49 7.48 -22.27
C ALA A 11 14.08 7.19 -20.82
N LYS A 12 13.33 6.10 -20.61
CA LYS A 12 13.06 5.53 -19.29
C LYS A 12 14.39 5.03 -18.72
N THR A 13 15.04 5.85 -17.92
CA THR A 13 16.19 5.42 -17.13
C THR A 13 15.68 4.46 -16.07
N SER A 14 15.88 3.19 -16.27
CA SER A 14 15.66 2.14 -15.28
C SER A 14 16.72 2.28 -14.19
N ILE A 15 16.36 3.03 -13.12
CA ILE A 15 17.20 3.08 -11.93
C ILE A 15 16.93 1.81 -11.12
N ASN A 16 17.62 0.74 -11.46
CA ASN A 16 17.88 -0.38 -10.57
C ASN A 16 18.95 0.05 -9.54
N GLN A 17 18.61 0.99 -8.67
CA GLN A 17 19.40 1.18 -7.46
C GLN A 17 19.08 0.01 -6.55
N VAL A 18 20.05 -0.83 -6.27
CA VAL A 18 20.04 -1.77 -5.14
C VAL A 18 19.80 -0.93 -3.90
N ARG A 19 18.57 -1.01 -3.38
CA ARG A 19 18.14 -0.26 -2.19
C ARG A 19 18.94 -0.80 -1.01
N ASN A 20 19.95 -0.07 -0.58
CA ASN A 20 20.71 -0.46 0.61
C ASN A 20 19.80 -0.26 1.83
N LYS A 21 19.48 -1.37 2.51
CA LYS A 21 18.60 -1.37 3.68
C LYS A 21 19.12 -0.49 4.82
N ASP A 22 20.43 -0.39 4.96
CA ASP A 22 21.05 0.34 6.06
C ASP A 22 20.92 1.86 5.87
N ASP A 23 20.96 2.34 4.61
CA ASP A 23 20.86 3.76 4.27
C ASP A 23 19.49 4.36 4.64
N TYR A 24 18.39 3.67 4.32
CA TYR A 24 17.07 4.22 4.65
C TYR A 24 16.72 4.15 6.14
N LEU A 25 17.27 3.18 6.88
CA LEU A 25 17.12 3.11 8.34
C LEU A 25 17.83 4.27 9.03
N GLU A 26 19.02 4.61 8.57
CA GLU A 26 19.74 5.78 9.05
C GLU A 26 18.98 7.08 8.78
N GLN A 27 18.46 7.24 7.55
CA GLN A 27 17.63 8.39 7.18
C GLN A 27 16.38 8.48 8.04
N MET A 28 15.69 7.36 8.29
CA MET A 28 14.52 7.32 9.18
C MET A 28 14.89 7.73 10.61
N ASP A 29 16.03 7.31 11.12
CA ASP A 29 16.50 7.68 12.46
C ASP A 29 16.77 9.17 12.58
N ILE A 30 17.32 9.79 11.54
CA ILE A 30 17.53 11.24 11.47
C ILE A 30 16.19 11.98 11.52
N LEU A 31 15.22 11.58 10.69
CA LEU A 31 13.90 12.20 10.65
C LEU A 31 13.13 12.04 11.96
N ASN A 32 13.26 10.85 12.61
CA ASN A 32 12.68 10.59 13.92
C ASN A 32 13.26 11.51 15.00
N LYS A 33 14.58 11.68 15.04
CA LYS A 33 15.26 12.56 16.01
C LYS A 33 14.89 14.02 15.80
N GLN A 34 14.68 14.42 14.56
CA GLN A 34 14.26 15.79 14.21
C GLN A 34 12.77 16.03 14.47
N LYS A 35 11.98 14.96 14.74
CA LYS A 35 10.53 15.03 14.88
C LYS A 35 9.88 15.80 13.72
N VAL A 36 10.29 15.45 12.50
CA VAL A 36 9.74 16.13 11.30
C VAL A 36 8.23 15.91 11.22
N ASP A 37 7.52 16.89 10.69
CA ASP A 37 6.07 16.79 10.49
C ASP A 37 5.70 15.63 9.55
N MET A 38 4.49 15.10 9.73
CA MET A 38 3.98 13.97 8.92
C MET A 38 3.89 14.27 7.43
N ASP A 39 3.85 15.54 7.04
CA ASP A 39 3.84 15.99 5.64
C ASP A 39 5.24 16.42 5.12
N ASP A 40 6.31 16.21 5.90
CA ASP A 40 7.68 16.48 5.44
C ASP A 40 7.98 15.70 4.15
N PRO A 41 8.34 16.36 3.05
CA PRO A 41 8.59 15.70 1.77
C PRO A 41 9.67 14.61 1.83
N ARG A 42 10.66 14.73 2.73
CA ARG A 42 11.72 13.73 2.92
C ARG A 42 11.15 12.46 3.52
N LEU A 43 10.27 12.58 4.53
CA LEU A 43 9.59 11.46 5.16
C LEU A 43 8.68 10.75 4.15
N ILE A 44 7.85 11.51 3.42
CA ILE A 44 6.95 10.97 2.38
C ILE A 44 7.75 10.23 1.31
N SER A 45 8.85 10.83 0.82
CA SER A 45 9.72 10.21 -0.18
C SER A 45 10.35 8.92 0.34
N LEU A 46 10.83 8.92 1.59
CA LEU A 46 11.43 7.75 2.22
C LEU A 46 10.41 6.59 2.32
N ILE A 47 9.19 6.88 2.81
CA ILE A 47 8.13 5.88 2.93
C ILE A 47 7.76 5.31 1.56
N ARG A 48 7.54 6.15 0.57
CA ARG A 48 7.16 5.72 -0.79
C ARG A 48 8.23 4.87 -1.47
N ASN A 49 9.49 5.20 -1.27
CA ASN A 49 10.58 4.54 -1.98
C ASN A 49 11.03 3.23 -1.32
N TYR A 50 10.90 3.11 0.01
CA TYR A 50 11.52 2.01 0.74
C TYR A 50 10.55 1.15 1.56
N TRP A 51 9.39 1.70 1.96
CA TRP A 51 8.47 1.00 2.87
C TRP A 51 7.21 0.49 2.19
N ILE A 52 6.66 1.25 1.23
CA ILE A 52 5.47 0.82 0.50
C ILE A 52 5.88 -0.19 -0.57
N GLU A 53 5.26 -1.36 -0.50
CA GLU A 53 5.42 -2.41 -1.50
C GLU A 53 4.26 -2.37 -2.50
N ASN A 54 4.57 -2.65 -3.77
CA ASN A 54 3.59 -2.64 -4.84
C ASN A 54 2.57 -3.78 -4.72
N PRO A 55 1.37 -3.61 -5.32
CA PRO A 55 0.41 -4.70 -5.48
C PRO A 55 1.03 -5.92 -6.14
N SER A 56 0.59 -7.11 -5.75
CA SER A 56 1.06 -8.35 -6.36
C SER A 56 0.52 -8.50 -7.78
N ASP A 57 1.34 -8.94 -8.72
CA ASP A 57 0.96 -9.35 -10.07
C ASP A 57 0.48 -10.82 -10.13
N GLN A 58 0.78 -11.61 -9.08
CA GLN A 58 0.42 -13.02 -8.99
C GLN A 58 -1.07 -13.21 -8.69
N PRO A 59 -1.71 -14.31 -9.09
CA PRO A 59 -3.08 -14.63 -8.70
C PRO A 59 -3.28 -14.56 -7.19
N TYR A 60 -4.49 -14.21 -6.74
CA TYR A 60 -4.84 -14.26 -5.32
C TYR A 60 -4.55 -15.64 -4.72
N ASN A 61 -4.00 -15.66 -3.53
CA ASN A 61 -3.74 -16.86 -2.73
C ASN A 61 -4.56 -16.83 -1.43
N LEU A 62 -5.87 -16.82 -1.57
CA LEU A 62 -6.80 -16.74 -0.46
C LEU A 62 -7.07 -18.14 0.11
N ASN A 63 -7.26 -18.23 1.43
CA ASN A 63 -7.64 -19.46 2.10
C ASN A 63 -9.10 -19.81 1.82
N LYS A 64 -9.96 -18.80 1.67
CA LYS A 64 -11.40 -18.95 1.44
C LYS A 64 -11.84 -18.10 0.24
N PRO A 65 -11.39 -18.45 -0.99
CA PRO A 65 -11.64 -17.62 -2.18
C PRO A 65 -13.13 -17.50 -2.53
N GLN A 66 -13.98 -18.42 -2.04
CA GLN A 66 -15.44 -18.38 -2.21
C GLN A 66 -16.12 -17.33 -1.32
N VAL A 67 -15.47 -16.89 -0.24
CA VAL A 67 -15.99 -15.85 0.64
C VAL A 67 -15.66 -14.49 0.03
N LEU A 68 -16.67 -13.78 -0.46
CA LEU A 68 -16.48 -12.49 -1.11
C LEU A 68 -16.33 -11.34 -0.10
N ASP A 69 -17.10 -11.39 0.99
CA ASP A 69 -17.04 -10.47 2.11
C ASP A 69 -16.60 -11.20 3.38
N PRO A 70 -15.33 -11.19 3.76
CA PRO A 70 -14.85 -11.81 5.00
C PRO A 70 -15.08 -10.94 6.23
N SER A 71 -15.62 -9.72 6.09
CA SER A 71 -15.95 -8.84 7.21
C SER A 71 -17.15 -9.41 8.02
N ILE A 72 -17.50 -8.74 9.11
CA ILE A 72 -18.70 -9.09 9.89
C ILE A 72 -19.86 -8.15 9.48
N GLY A 73 -20.04 -7.93 8.17
CA GLY A 73 -21.08 -7.09 7.58
C GLY A 73 -20.69 -5.61 7.38
N GLN A 74 -19.55 -5.16 7.91
CA GLN A 74 -19.12 -3.76 7.77
C GLN A 74 -18.88 -3.39 6.31
N ALA A 75 -18.21 -4.26 5.56
CA ALA A 75 -17.89 -4.01 4.17
C ALA A 75 -19.16 -3.99 3.29
N ALA A 76 -20.07 -4.93 3.51
CA ALA A 76 -21.36 -4.94 2.81
C ALA A 76 -22.18 -3.68 3.11
N PHE A 77 -22.21 -3.22 4.36
CA PHE A 77 -22.87 -1.97 4.74
C PHE A 77 -22.25 -0.77 4.01
N ALA A 78 -20.92 -0.66 4.01
CA ALA A 78 -20.22 0.43 3.35
C ALA A 78 -20.44 0.39 1.82
N ASP A 79 -20.38 -0.78 1.20
CA ASP A 79 -20.60 -0.97 -0.23
C ASP A 79 -22.00 -0.50 -0.66
N ASN A 80 -23.02 -0.85 0.13
CA ASN A 80 -24.39 -0.37 -0.10
C ASN A 80 -24.50 1.16 0.03
N ARG A 81 -23.91 1.75 1.09
CA ARG A 81 -23.91 3.21 1.30
C ARG A 81 -23.20 3.97 0.20
N LEU A 82 -22.23 3.35 -0.44
CA LEU A 82 -21.49 3.89 -1.58
C LEU A 82 -22.15 3.58 -2.93
N ASN A 83 -23.40 3.04 -2.92
CA ASN A 83 -24.12 2.64 -4.12
C ASN A 83 -23.29 1.74 -5.06
N PHE A 84 -22.56 0.80 -4.47
CA PHE A 84 -21.72 -0.16 -5.20
C PHE A 84 -20.67 0.51 -6.11
N LYS A 85 -20.16 1.67 -5.69
CA LYS A 85 -19.20 2.48 -6.46
C LYS A 85 -17.99 1.65 -6.88
N LYS A 86 -17.63 1.75 -8.15
CA LYS A 86 -16.39 1.17 -8.69
C LYS A 86 -15.26 2.19 -8.74
N GLY A 87 -14.01 1.70 -8.71
CA GLY A 87 -12.83 2.53 -8.92
C GLY A 87 -12.60 3.55 -7.82
N GLY A 88 -12.46 3.10 -6.58
CA GLY A 88 -12.09 3.93 -5.44
C GLY A 88 -10.69 3.60 -4.92
N PHE A 89 -10.36 4.19 -3.77
CA PHE A 89 -9.14 3.89 -3.02
C PHE A 89 -9.50 3.65 -1.55
N PHE A 90 -8.99 2.58 -0.98
CA PHE A 90 -9.19 2.25 0.44
C PHE A 90 -7.87 2.30 1.22
N VAL A 91 -7.97 2.50 2.52
CA VAL A 91 -6.89 2.29 3.48
C VAL A 91 -7.42 1.36 4.55
N GLU A 92 -6.76 0.23 4.76
CA GLU A 92 -7.07 -0.73 5.81
C GLU A 92 -5.91 -0.81 6.80
N CYS A 93 -6.13 -0.38 8.04
CA CYS A 93 -5.16 -0.44 9.12
C CYS A 93 -5.46 -1.65 10.00
N GLY A 94 -4.41 -2.43 10.34
CA GLY A 94 -4.59 -3.72 11.00
C GLY A 94 -5.08 -4.78 10.01
N ALA A 95 -4.36 -4.94 8.90
CA ALA A 95 -4.75 -5.85 7.83
C ALA A 95 -4.66 -7.33 8.22
N LEU A 96 -4.11 -7.66 9.39
CA LEU A 96 -3.97 -9.00 9.97
C LEU A 96 -3.22 -9.94 9.00
N ASP A 97 -3.93 -10.90 8.40
CA ASP A 97 -3.37 -11.82 7.40
C ASP A 97 -3.70 -11.39 5.96
N GLY A 98 -4.38 -10.26 5.77
CA GLY A 98 -4.83 -9.74 4.47
C GLY A 98 -6.11 -10.36 3.93
N GLU A 99 -6.74 -11.28 4.67
CA GLU A 99 -7.99 -11.94 4.26
C GLU A 99 -9.00 -12.00 5.40
N THR A 100 -8.60 -12.55 6.55
CA THR A 100 -9.49 -12.77 7.69
C THR A 100 -10.03 -11.45 8.21
N ARG A 101 -11.37 -11.31 8.21
CA ARG A 101 -12.09 -10.12 8.63
C ARG A 101 -11.73 -8.84 7.85
N SER A 102 -11.10 -8.96 6.68
CA SER A 102 -10.79 -7.79 5.86
C SER A 102 -12.07 -7.03 5.49
N ASN A 103 -12.08 -5.73 5.76
CA ASN A 103 -13.17 -4.83 5.38
C ASN A 103 -13.02 -4.30 3.95
N THR A 104 -11.91 -4.59 3.27
CA THR A 104 -11.60 -4.01 1.97
C THR A 104 -11.47 -5.01 0.83
N LEU A 105 -11.37 -6.32 1.13
CA LEU A 105 -11.21 -7.36 0.13
C LEU A 105 -12.38 -7.39 -0.89
N ILE A 106 -13.60 -7.13 -0.45
CA ILE A 106 -14.78 -7.04 -1.33
C ILE A 106 -14.64 -5.87 -2.34
N PHE A 107 -14.15 -4.72 -1.90
CA PHE A 107 -13.95 -3.55 -2.77
C PHE A 107 -12.88 -3.83 -3.83
N GLU A 108 -11.79 -4.46 -3.43
CA GLU A 108 -10.72 -4.87 -4.35
C GLU A 108 -11.24 -5.86 -5.39
N ARG A 109 -11.95 -6.93 -4.96
CA ARG A 109 -12.37 -8.02 -5.82
C ARG A 109 -13.59 -7.70 -6.69
N LEU A 110 -14.58 -6.96 -6.16
CA LEU A 110 -15.86 -6.74 -6.82
C LEU A 110 -16.06 -5.32 -7.34
N ARG A 111 -15.30 -4.35 -6.85
CA ARG A 111 -15.47 -2.94 -7.16
C ARG A 111 -14.26 -2.32 -7.86
N SER A 112 -13.22 -3.11 -8.13
CA SER A 112 -11.99 -2.65 -8.79
C SER A 112 -11.35 -1.46 -8.07
N TRP A 113 -11.39 -1.44 -6.74
CA TRP A 113 -10.72 -0.43 -5.96
C TRP A 113 -9.25 -0.78 -5.79
N ASN A 114 -8.40 0.24 -5.80
CA ASN A 114 -7.03 0.15 -5.32
C ASN A 114 -6.99 0.46 -3.82
N GLY A 115 -5.88 0.20 -3.17
CA GLY A 115 -5.78 0.52 -1.75
C GLY A 115 -4.42 0.33 -1.15
N LEU A 116 -4.36 0.58 0.17
CA LEU A 116 -3.18 0.39 1.01
C LEU A 116 -3.57 -0.46 2.22
N LEU A 117 -2.84 -1.55 2.43
CA LEU A 117 -2.93 -2.41 3.60
C LEU A 117 -1.76 -2.09 4.54
N ILE A 118 -2.08 -1.73 5.77
CA ILE A 118 -1.12 -1.39 6.82
C ILE A 118 -1.22 -2.48 7.90
N GLU A 119 -0.11 -3.16 8.17
CA GLU A 119 -0.02 -4.18 9.22
C GLU A 119 1.25 -3.98 10.03
N ALA A 120 1.08 -3.81 11.33
CA ALA A 120 2.17 -3.50 12.24
C ALA A 120 3.00 -4.73 12.63
N ASP A 121 2.32 -5.87 12.91
CA ASP A 121 3.01 -7.09 13.29
C ASP A 121 3.75 -7.70 12.09
N PRO A 122 5.08 -7.89 12.18
CA PRO A 122 5.86 -8.42 11.06
C PRO A 122 5.49 -9.87 10.68
N SER A 123 4.95 -10.65 11.61
CA SER A 123 4.53 -12.03 11.35
C SER A 123 3.23 -12.03 10.55
N ASN A 124 2.26 -11.21 10.96
CA ASN A 124 1.03 -11.00 10.21
C ASN A 124 1.30 -10.39 8.84
N TYR A 125 2.19 -9.39 8.76
CA TYR A 125 2.57 -8.79 7.48
C TYR A 125 3.09 -9.81 6.47
N LYS A 126 3.89 -10.80 6.91
CA LYS A 126 4.31 -11.92 6.06
C LYS A 126 3.13 -12.73 5.51
N LEU A 127 2.04 -12.82 6.27
CA LEU A 127 0.81 -13.49 5.81
C LEU A 127 0.07 -12.61 4.80
N VAL A 128 -0.03 -11.29 5.04
CA VAL A 128 -0.57 -10.32 4.07
C VAL A 128 0.11 -10.48 2.70
N LYS A 129 1.44 -10.53 2.69
CA LYS A 129 2.22 -10.70 1.45
C LYS A 129 1.89 -11.98 0.70
N LYS A 130 1.63 -13.08 1.42
CA LYS A 130 1.29 -14.38 0.83
C LYS A 130 -0.09 -14.41 0.16
N LYS A 131 -0.99 -13.46 0.48
CA LYS A 131 -2.35 -13.42 -0.09
C LYS A 131 -2.40 -12.88 -1.52
N ASN A 132 -1.31 -12.29 -2.00
CA ASN A 132 -1.23 -11.69 -3.34
C ASN A 132 -2.35 -10.67 -3.59
N ARG A 133 -2.61 -9.81 -2.60
CA ARG A 133 -3.59 -8.72 -2.71
C ARG A 133 -3.20 -7.74 -3.82
N LYS A 134 -4.20 -7.13 -4.44
CA LYS A 134 -4.02 -6.11 -5.50
C LYS A 134 -3.94 -4.69 -4.93
N ALA A 135 -3.54 -4.58 -3.69
CA ALA A 135 -3.32 -3.34 -2.96
C ALA A 135 -1.84 -3.15 -2.63
N PHE A 136 -1.43 -1.92 -2.45
CA PHE A 136 -0.15 -1.59 -1.83
C PHE A 136 -0.12 -2.13 -0.40
N THR A 137 1.07 -2.46 0.09
CA THR A 137 1.22 -2.97 1.46
C THR A 137 2.37 -2.27 2.17
N ILE A 138 2.25 -2.12 3.49
CA ILE A 138 3.31 -1.57 4.33
C ILE A 138 3.34 -2.24 5.70
N ASN A 139 4.54 -2.61 6.17
CA ASN A 139 4.74 -3.09 7.53
C ASN A 139 5.08 -1.91 8.45
N ALA A 140 4.07 -1.28 9.01
CA ALA A 140 4.21 -0.12 9.88
C ALA A 140 3.03 0.02 10.83
N CYS A 141 3.25 0.77 11.93
CA CYS A 141 2.18 1.30 12.78
C CYS A 141 1.79 2.71 12.32
N LEU A 142 0.55 3.10 12.55
CA LEU A 142 0.16 4.51 12.51
C LEU A 142 0.62 5.19 13.80
N SER A 143 1.38 6.28 13.66
CA SER A 143 1.76 7.11 14.80
C SER A 143 0.56 7.89 15.34
N VAL A 144 0.47 7.99 16.67
CA VAL A 144 -0.47 8.90 17.35
C VAL A 144 0.05 10.33 17.44
N TYR A 145 1.29 10.55 17.01
CA TYR A 145 1.94 11.85 16.96
C TYR A 145 2.02 12.35 15.53
N PRO A 146 2.06 13.68 15.30
CA PRO A 146 2.22 14.25 13.96
C PRO A 146 3.68 14.16 13.43
N TYR A 147 4.45 13.21 13.95
CA TYR A 147 5.82 12.93 13.55
C TYR A 147 6.10 11.43 13.65
N PRO A 148 7.12 10.90 12.93
CA PRO A 148 7.47 9.50 12.99
C PRO A 148 8.02 9.13 14.37
N VAL A 149 7.71 7.91 14.82
CA VAL A 149 8.23 7.29 16.06
C VAL A 149 8.68 5.86 15.77
N LYS A 150 9.60 5.37 16.59
CA LYS A 150 10.02 3.95 16.59
C LYS A 150 9.15 3.12 17.50
#